data_4af8ecee1aac49ccc421f5364571c11f
#
_entry.id   4af8ecee1aac49ccc421f5364571c11f
#
_cell.length_a   1.000
_cell.length_b   1.000
_cell.length_c   1.000
_cell.angle_alpha   90.00
_cell.angle_beta   90.00
_cell.angle_gamma   90.00
#
_symmetry.space_group_name_H-M   'P 1'
#
loop_
_entity.id
_entity.type
_entity.pdbx_description
1 polymer ?
#
loop_
_entity_poly.entity_id
_entity_poly.type
_entity_poly.pdbx_seq_one_letter_code
_entity_poly.pdbx_strand_id
1 'polypeptide(L)'
;FTLRKSKVRGRFVKLDKSLNGILARHNYNRSISLCLSDALSASCCIGSFLKFNGLFTIQGSSKDTLKTILADFSSSGEIRGYANYDLKNIKFENEQVEIEKFMSKGHLAFTAIETKSNKRYQGIIPVQKGDFSNSIDYYFKNSEQINSEIVCLSDCAKNNYISAAIIIQTTPNENEDNLDDASGVFEEAKLFLNSLKKS
;
A
#
# COMPACT_ATOMS: atom_id res chain seq x y z
N PHE A 1 5.28 0.97 15.55
CA PHE A 1 5.16 0.23 16.81
C PHE A 1 5.79 -1.16 16.68
N THR A 2 6.10 -1.75 17.82
CA THR A 2 6.57 -3.14 17.90
C THR A 2 5.80 -3.80 19.03
N LEU A 3 5.25 -4.99 18.80
CA LEU A 3 4.63 -5.78 19.83
C LEU A 3 5.75 -6.45 20.66
N ARG A 4 5.85 -6.06 21.93
CA ARG A 4 6.91 -6.58 22.80
C ARG A 4 6.75 -8.10 22.96
N LYS A 5 7.88 -8.82 22.92
CA LYS A 5 7.99 -10.28 23.03
C LYS A 5 7.54 -11.11 21.81
N SER A 6 6.89 -10.51 20.78
CA SER A 6 6.26 -11.29 19.70
C SER A 6 6.96 -11.20 18.35
N LYS A 7 8.10 -10.47 18.27
CA LYS A 7 8.82 -10.27 16.99
C LYS A 7 7.93 -9.76 15.83
N VAL A 8 6.81 -9.12 16.18
CA VAL A 8 5.91 -8.47 15.23
C VAL A 8 6.12 -6.96 15.32
N ARG A 9 6.41 -6.34 14.18
CA ARG A 9 6.49 -4.90 14.03
C ARG A 9 5.37 -4.40 13.13
N GLY A 10 4.97 -3.14 13.31
CA GLY A 10 3.97 -2.53 12.45
C GLY A 10 4.22 -1.07 12.20
N ARG A 11 3.55 -0.56 11.19
CA ARG A 11 3.44 0.86 10.85
C ARG A 11 1.98 1.21 10.67
N PHE A 12 1.65 2.43 11.05
CA PHE A 12 0.35 3.04 10.81
C PHE A 12 0.58 4.42 10.18
N VAL A 13 -0.14 4.69 9.11
CA VAL A 13 -0.12 5.96 8.40
C VAL A 13 -1.54 6.44 8.23
N LYS A 14 -1.76 7.74 8.44
CA LYS A 14 -2.99 8.44 8.10
C LYS A 14 -2.64 9.66 7.26
N LEU A 15 -3.28 9.78 6.11
CA LEU A 15 -3.15 10.92 5.20
C LEU A 15 -4.48 11.69 5.14
N ASP A 16 -4.38 13.00 5.24
CA ASP A 16 -5.51 13.92 5.16
C ASP A 16 -5.11 15.15 4.33
N LYS A 17 -4.56 16.22 4.93
CA LYS A 17 -4.26 17.48 4.22
C LYS A 17 -3.29 17.30 3.06
N SER A 18 -2.23 16.50 3.24
CA SER A 18 -1.26 16.20 2.17
C SER A 18 -1.89 15.44 1.01
N LEU A 19 -2.78 14.48 1.32
CA LEU A 19 -3.55 13.74 0.32
C LEU A 19 -4.43 14.67 -0.50
N ASN A 20 -5.25 15.49 0.16
CA ASN A 20 -6.13 16.44 -0.51
C ASN A 20 -5.35 17.46 -1.35
N GLY A 21 -4.17 17.89 -0.89
CA GLY A 21 -3.28 18.76 -1.66
C GLY A 21 -2.75 18.12 -2.95
N ILE A 22 -2.56 16.80 -2.98
CA ILE A 22 -2.19 16.04 -4.19
C ILE A 22 -3.39 15.92 -5.11
N LEU A 23 -4.53 15.45 -4.60
CA LEU A 23 -5.73 15.19 -5.40
C LEU A 23 -6.31 16.47 -6.02
N ALA A 24 -6.23 17.61 -5.33
CA ALA A 24 -6.72 18.90 -5.82
C ALA A 24 -5.99 19.43 -7.07
N ARG A 25 -4.79 18.90 -7.36
CA ARG A 25 -4.02 19.28 -8.58
C ARG A 25 -4.54 18.62 -9.86
N HIS A 26 -5.44 17.65 -9.71
CA HIS A 26 -5.98 16.85 -10.78
C HIS A 26 -7.49 16.71 -10.62
N ASN A 27 -8.19 16.59 -11.73
CA ASN A 27 -9.64 16.37 -11.72
C ASN A 27 -9.95 14.87 -11.83
N TYR A 28 -9.51 14.10 -10.85
CA TYR A 28 -9.80 12.68 -10.80
C TYR A 28 -11.25 12.42 -10.41
N ASN A 29 -11.85 11.34 -10.94
CA ASN A 29 -13.12 10.87 -10.40
C ASN A 29 -12.91 10.24 -9.01
N ARG A 30 -14.01 10.06 -8.25
CA ARG A 30 -13.99 9.53 -6.88
C ARG A 30 -13.23 8.18 -6.79
N SER A 31 -13.54 7.22 -7.65
CA SER A 31 -12.95 5.88 -7.59
C SER A 31 -11.44 5.91 -7.83
N ILE A 32 -10.97 6.69 -8.80
CA ILE A 32 -9.54 6.85 -9.05
C ILE A 32 -8.84 7.60 -7.90
N SER A 33 -9.50 8.61 -7.33
CA SER A 33 -9.00 9.30 -6.14
C SER A 33 -8.82 8.35 -4.97
N LEU A 34 -9.78 7.45 -4.72
CA LEU A 34 -9.69 6.44 -3.66
C LEU A 34 -8.59 5.42 -3.94
N CYS A 35 -8.47 4.88 -5.17
CA CYS A 35 -7.34 4.03 -5.56
C CYS A 35 -5.98 4.69 -5.32
N LEU A 36 -5.84 5.96 -5.72
CA LEU A 36 -4.60 6.71 -5.54
C LEU A 36 -4.33 6.99 -4.05
N SER A 37 -5.37 7.21 -3.27
CA SER A 37 -5.27 7.40 -1.82
C SER A 37 -4.74 6.16 -1.11
N ASP A 38 -5.24 4.97 -1.49
CA ASP A 38 -4.73 3.70 -0.97
C ASP A 38 -3.27 3.48 -1.36
N ALA A 39 -2.92 3.73 -2.63
CA ALA A 39 -1.54 3.61 -3.09
C ALA A 39 -0.59 4.55 -2.35
N LEU A 40 -1.02 5.79 -2.07
CA LEU A 40 -0.23 6.79 -1.33
C LEU A 40 -0.03 6.39 0.14
N SER A 41 -1.09 6.00 0.84
CA SER A 41 -0.97 5.56 2.23
C SER A 41 -0.13 4.28 2.35
N ALA A 42 -0.29 3.33 1.41
CA ALA A 42 0.54 2.13 1.33
C ALA A 42 2.01 2.46 1.07
N SER A 43 2.33 3.36 0.12
CA SER A 43 3.71 3.75 -0.18
C SER A 43 4.41 4.38 1.02
N CYS A 44 3.71 5.24 1.77
CA CYS A 44 4.21 5.81 3.02
C CYS A 44 4.44 4.73 4.09
N CYS A 45 3.48 3.82 4.23
CA CYS A 45 3.52 2.76 5.23
C CYS A 45 4.72 1.83 5.00
N ILE A 46 4.89 1.35 3.77
CA ILE A 46 5.98 0.45 3.38
C ILE A 46 7.31 1.20 3.33
N GLY A 47 7.35 2.36 2.70
CA GLY A 47 8.56 3.16 2.55
C GLY A 47 9.16 3.59 3.88
N SER A 48 8.34 3.75 4.94
CA SER A 48 8.81 4.04 6.29
C SER A 48 9.60 2.91 6.96
N PHE A 49 9.61 1.69 6.40
CA PHE A 49 10.48 0.60 6.83
C PHE A 49 11.88 0.63 6.23
N LEU A 50 12.12 1.47 5.21
CA LEU A 50 13.44 1.60 4.60
C LEU A 50 14.47 2.02 5.67
N LYS A 51 15.59 1.29 5.72
CA LYS A 51 16.69 1.54 6.65
C LYS A 51 17.75 2.52 6.08
N PHE A 52 17.48 3.09 4.91
CA PHE A 52 18.36 4.00 4.19
C PHE A 52 17.60 5.23 3.70
N ASN A 53 18.31 6.30 3.43
CA ASN A 53 17.71 7.49 2.80
C ASN A 53 17.44 7.19 1.33
N GLY A 54 16.18 7.34 0.92
CA GLY A 54 15.81 6.98 -0.43
C GLY A 54 14.36 7.25 -0.77
N LEU A 55 13.97 6.70 -1.91
CA LEU A 55 12.63 6.79 -2.47
C LEU A 55 12.01 5.40 -2.54
N PHE A 56 10.78 5.29 -2.13
CA PHE A 56 9.93 4.12 -2.36
C PHE A 56 8.79 4.48 -3.29
N THR A 57 8.60 3.69 -4.33
CA THR A 57 7.59 3.89 -5.35
C THR A 57 6.72 2.65 -5.50
N ILE A 58 5.41 2.84 -5.51
CA ILE A 58 4.44 1.88 -6.02
C ILE A 58 3.96 2.39 -7.37
N GLN A 59 4.19 1.62 -8.42
CA GLN A 59 3.76 1.94 -9.78
C GLN A 59 2.90 0.83 -10.34
N GLY A 60 1.66 1.16 -10.69
CA GLY A 60 0.78 0.28 -11.45
C GLY A 60 0.79 0.65 -12.94
N SER A 61 0.74 -0.36 -13.80
CA SER A 61 0.64 -0.21 -15.24
C SER A 61 -0.31 -1.24 -15.84
N SER A 62 -1.21 -0.81 -16.71
CA SER A 62 -2.16 -1.69 -17.39
C SER A 62 -2.59 -1.10 -18.76
N LYS A 63 -3.28 -1.94 -19.54
CA LYS A 63 -3.97 -1.51 -20.77
C LYS A 63 -5.47 -1.27 -20.56
N ASP A 64 -5.94 -1.49 -19.32
CA ASP A 64 -7.34 -1.32 -18.95
C ASP A 64 -7.69 0.15 -18.69
N THR A 65 -8.76 0.38 -17.92
CA THR A 65 -9.27 1.71 -17.58
C THR A 65 -8.24 2.57 -16.86
N LEU A 66 -7.61 2.05 -15.80
CA LEU A 66 -6.52 2.72 -15.09
C LEU A 66 -5.18 2.32 -15.74
N LYS A 67 -4.66 3.21 -16.58
CA LYS A 67 -3.45 2.98 -17.37
C LYS A 67 -2.19 3.02 -16.53
N THR A 68 -2.16 3.95 -15.59
CA THR A 68 -1.00 4.16 -14.72
C THR A 68 -1.50 4.67 -13.37
N ILE A 69 -0.94 4.14 -12.30
CA ILE A 69 -1.02 4.71 -10.96
C ILE A 69 0.41 4.80 -10.41
N LEU A 70 0.75 5.91 -9.78
CA LEU A 70 2.06 6.16 -9.19
C LEU A 70 1.88 6.75 -7.80
N ALA A 71 2.58 6.18 -6.83
CA ALA A 71 2.64 6.69 -5.48
C ALA A 71 4.08 6.62 -4.95
N ASP A 72 4.67 7.76 -4.69
CA ASP A 72 6.03 7.91 -4.19
C ASP A 72 6.04 8.36 -2.73
N PHE A 73 6.95 7.80 -1.96
CA PHE A 73 7.31 8.23 -0.63
C PHE A 73 8.83 8.39 -0.51
N SER A 74 9.28 9.58 -0.11
CA SER A 74 10.68 9.84 0.21
C SER A 74 10.94 9.68 1.70
N SER A 75 12.14 9.22 2.07
CA SER A 75 12.58 9.16 3.48
C SER A 75 12.63 10.54 4.18
N SER A 76 12.59 11.65 3.41
CA SER A 76 12.40 13.01 3.93
C SER A 76 10.95 13.33 4.32
N GLY A 77 9.99 12.42 4.05
CA GLY A 77 8.57 12.60 4.34
C GLY A 77 7.76 13.22 3.20
N GLU A 78 8.36 13.43 2.03
CA GLU A 78 7.66 13.94 0.85
C GLU A 78 6.87 12.82 0.16
N ILE A 79 5.68 13.16 -0.33
CA ILE A 79 4.82 12.24 -1.07
C ILE A 79 4.40 12.84 -2.40
N ARG A 80 4.29 11.99 -3.43
CA ARG A 80 3.76 12.34 -4.75
C ARG A 80 2.82 11.25 -5.24
N GLY A 81 1.77 11.66 -5.93
CA GLY A 81 0.82 10.74 -6.53
C GLY A 81 0.38 11.20 -7.90
N TYR A 82 0.15 10.22 -8.79
CA TYR A 82 -0.36 10.46 -10.13
C TYR A 82 -1.18 9.26 -10.61
N ALA A 83 -2.25 9.53 -11.34
CA ALA A 83 -3.03 8.50 -12.02
C ALA A 83 -3.36 8.96 -13.45
N ASN A 84 -3.27 8.03 -14.41
CA ASN A 84 -3.72 8.21 -15.78
C ASN A 84 -4.75 7.14 -16.13
N TYR A 85 -5.92 7.52 -16.59
CA TYR A 85 -7.04 6.63 -16.82
C TYR A 85 -7.94 7.09 -17.98
N ASP A 86 -8.73 6.16 -18.52
CA ASP A 86 -9.71 6.42 -19.57
C ASP A 86 -11.13 6.44 -18.97
N LEU A 87 -11.82 7.59 -19.11
CA LEU A 87 -13.16 7.80 -18.56
C LEU A 87 -14.26 6.95 -19.21
N LYS A 88 -14.03 6.42 -20.42
CA LYS A 88 -15.07 5.80 -21.23
C LYS A 88 -15.68 4.52 -20.64
N ASN A 89 -15.02 3.89 -19.67
CA ASN A 89 -15.38 2.56 -19.15
C ASN A 89 -15.62 2.50 -17.64
N ILE A 90 -15.70 3.63 -16.93
CA ILE A 90 -15.90 3.61 -15.49
C ILE A 90 -17.39 3.60 -15.18
N LYS A 91 -17.92 2.46 -14.72
CA LYS A 91 -19.18 2.41 -14.00
C LYS A 91 -18.91 2.83 -12.55
N PHE A 92 -19.53 3.92 -12.13
CA PHE A 92 -19.42 4.45 -10.77
C PHE A 92 -20.31 3.60 -9.85
N GLU A 93 -19.70 2.75 -9.06
CA GLU A 93 -20.35 2.07 -7.94
C GLU A 93 -19.83 2.71 -6.64
N ASN A 94 -20.76 2.94 -5.69
CA ASN A 94 -20.47 3.68 -4.44
C ASN A 94 -19.72 2.86 -3.38
N GLU A 95 -19.06 1.77 -3.74
CA GLU A 95 -18.47 0.80 -2.82
C GLU A 95 -16.94 0.82 -2.85
N GLN A 96 -16.34 0.05 -1.94
CA GLN A 96 -14.88 -0.14 -1.85
C GLN A 96 -14.24 -0.36 -3.21
N VAL A 97 -13.17 0.37 -3.47
CA VAL A 97 -12.54 0.37 -4.78
C VAL A 97 -11.62 -0.84 -4.91
N GLU A 98 -12.05 -1.82 -5.66
CA GLU A 98 -11.22 -2.95 -6.06
C GLU A 98 -10.34 -2.55 -7.24
N ILE A 99 -9.02 -2.49 -7.03
CA ILE A 99 -8.07 -2.10 -8.08
C ILE A 99 -8.13 -3.03 -9.29
N GLU A 100 -8.45 -4.30 -9.09
CA GLU A 100 -8.61 -5.29 -10.16
C GLU A 100 -9.64 -4.85 -11.19
N LYS A 101 -10.74 -4.23 -10.79
CA LYS A 101 -11.79 -3.75 -11.71
C LYS A 101 -11.27 -2.70 -12.69
N PHE A 102 -10.20 -2.02 -12.36
CA PHE A 102 -9.60 -0.96 -13.19
C PHE A 102 -8.29 -1.38 -13.88
N MET A 103 -7.63 -2.44 -13.38
CA MET A 103 -6.32 -2.92 -13.83
C MET A 103 -6.24 -4.46 -13.89
N SER A 104 -7.26 -5.16 -14.37
CA SER A 104 -7.39 -6.63 -14.27
C SER A 104 -6.22 -7.41 -14.89
N LYS A 105 -5.57 -6.88 -15.91
CA LYS A 105 -4.38 -7.43 -16.58
C LYS A 105 -3.13 -6.57 -16.32
N GLY A 106 -3.16 -5.80 -15.25
CA GLY A 106 -2.07 -4.91 -14.88
C GLY A 106 -1.00 -5.58 -14.04
N HIS A 107 0.06 -4.82 -13.83
CA HIS A 107 1.19 -5.17 -12.96
C HIS A 107 1.45 -4.03 -12.00
N LEU A 108 1.85 -4.39 -10.77
CA LEU A 108 2.37 -3.46 -9.78
C LEU A 108 3.88 -3.67 -9.64
N ALA A 109 4.64 -2.60 -9.73
CA ALA A 109 6.06 -2.57 -9.45
C ALA A 109 6.30 -1.84 -8.13
N PHE A 110 7.03 -2.48 -7.23
CA PHE A 110 7.48 -1.93 -5.95
C PHE A 110 8.97 -1.64 -6.09
N THR A 111 9.34 -0.37 -5.99
CA THR A 111 10.73 0.05 -6.22
C THR A 111 11.26 0.81 -5.03
N ALA A 112 12.42 0.40 -4.51
CA ALA A 112 13.17 1.14 -3.52
C ALA A 112 14.51 1.59 -4.12
N ILE A 113 14.84 2.88 -4.00
CA ILE A 113 16.08 3.48 -4.52
C ILE A 113 16.81 4.13 -3.35
N GLU A 114 18.03 3.70 -3.09
CA GLU A 114 18.91 4.33 -2.11
C GLU A 114 19.59 5.57 -2.72
N THR A 115 19.44 6.72 -2.07
CA THR A 115 19.95 8.01 -2.60
C THR A 115 21.47 8.04 -2.72
N LYS A 116 22.20 7.47 -1.74
CA LYS A 116 23.66 7.55 -1.70
C LYS A 116 24.33 6.66 -2.73
N SER A 117 23.89 5.41 -2.86
CA SER A 117 24.51 4.41 -3.73
C SER A 117 23.84 4.29 -5.09
N ASN A 118 22.68 4.92 -5.26
CA ASN A 118 21.78 4.76 -6.41
C ASN A 118 21.38 3.30 -6.66
N LYS A 119 21.53 2.43 -5.64
CA LYS A 119 21.06 1.05 -5.72
C LYS A 119 19.55 1.01 -5.81
N ARG A 120 19.07 0.20 -6.76
CA ARG A 120 17.65 0.01 -7.01
C ARG A 120 17.25 -1.43 -6.72
N TYR A 121 16.23 -1.60 -5.92
CA TYR A 121 15.56 -2.86 -5.66
C TYR A 121 14.16 -2.77 -6.23
N GLN A 122 13.73 -3.78 -7.00
CA GLN A 122 12.42 -3.77 -7.62
C GLN A 122 11.82 -5.17 -7.64
N GLY A 123 10.57 -5.28 -7.19
CA GLY A 123 9.73 -6.44 -7.41
C GLY A 123 8.52 -6.07 -8.27
N ILE A 124 8.13 -6.96 -9.17
CA ILE A 124 6.99 -6.77 -10.06
C ILE A 124 6.04 -7.96 -9.90
N ILE A 125 4.77 -7.68 -9.69
CA ILE A 125 3.73 -8.69 -9.53
C ILE A 125 2.53 -8.38 -10.44
N PRO A 126 1.74 -9.39 -10.84
CA PRO A 126 0.42 -9.13 -11.41
C PRO A 126 -0.52 -8.55 -10.35
N VAL A 127 -1.44 -7.67 -10.76
CA VAL A 127 -2.52 -7.17 -9.89
C VAL A 127 -3.35 -8.35 -9.42
N GLN A 128 -3.58 -8.42 -8.10
CA GLN A 128 -4.38 -9.47 -7.48
C GLN A 128 -5.86 -9.07 -7.42
N LYS A 129 -6.74 -10.08 -7.29
CA LYS A 129 -8.17 -9.86 -7.07
C LYS A 129 -8.43 -9.11 -5.77
N GLY A 130 -9.39 -8.20 -5.80
CA GLY A 130 -9.83 -7.43 -4.65
C GLY A 130 -9.18 -6.06 -4.54
N ASP A 131 -8.94 -5.62 -3.31
CA ASP A 131 -8.40 -4.31 -3.00
C ASP A 131 -6.88 -4.21 -3.20
N PHE A 132 -6.35 -3.03 -2.99
CA PHE A 132 -4.91 -2.76 -3.14
C PHE A 132 -4.06 -3.57 -2.14
N SER A 133 -4.60 -3.84 -0.95
CA SER A 133 -3.93 -4.59 0.11
C SER A 133 -3.59 -6.01 -0.34
N ASN A 134 -4.49 -6.68 -1.07
CA ASN A 134 -4.27 -8.05 -1.53
C ASN A 134 -3.05 -8.18 -2.45
N SER A 135 -2.83 -7.18 -3.31
CA SER A 135 -1.65 -7.13 -4.18
C SER A 135 -0.36 -6.91 -3.37
N ILE A 136 -0.41 -6.09 -2.34
CA ILE A 136 0.76 -5.83 -1.47
C ILE A 136 1.11 -7.07 -0.65
N ASP A 137 0.12 -7.75 -0.07
CA ASP A 137 0.34 -8.99 0.69
C ASP A 137 0.93 -10.08 -0.20
N TYR A 138 0.44 -10.19 -1.45
CA TYR A 138 1.02 -11.09 -2.44
C TYR A 138 2.49 -10.75 -2.74
N TYR A 139 2.84 -9.48 -2.88
CA TYR A 139 4.21 -9.02 -3.09
C TYR A 139 5.13 -9.45 -1.94
N PHE A 140 4.77 -9.15 -0.70
CA PHE A 140 5.60 -9.49 0.46
C PHE A 140 5.79 -10.98 0.62
N LYS A 141 4.73 -11.76 0.43
CA LYS A 141 4.78 -13.21 0.55
C LYS A 141 5.66 -13.87 -0.52
N ASN A 142 5.57 -13.42 -1.77
CA ASN A 142 6.18 -14.13 -2.90
C ASN A 142 7.51 -13.51 -3.36
N SER A 143 7.72 -12.21 -3.17
CA SER A 143 8.94 -11.52 -3.60
C SER A 143 9.90 -11.27 -2.44
N GLU A 144 9.40 -10.86 -1.27
CA GLU A 144 10.23 -10.53 -0.11
C GLU A 144 10.33 -11.67 0.89
N GLN A 145 9.48 -12.70 0.78
CA GLN A 145 9.39 -13.84 1.70
C GLN A 145 9.20 -13.41 3.17
N ILE A 146 8.49 -12.31 3.39
CA ILE A 146 8.18 -11.76 4.69
C ILE A 146 6.70 -12.01 4.98
N ASN A 147 6.39 -12.62 6.13
CA ASN A 147 5.01 -12.67 6.60
C ASN A 147 4.56 -11.26 6.94
N SER A 148 3.60 -10.76 6.18
CA SER A 148 3.02 -9.44 6.35
C SER A 148 1.52 -9.48 6.14
N GLU A 149 0.83 -8.53 6.73
CA GLU A 149 -0.56 -8.22 6.44
C GLU A 149 -0.72 -6.72 6.40
N ILE A 150 -1.33 -6.21 5.34
CA ILE A 150 -1.63 -4.79 5.20
C ILE A 150 -3.12 -4.57 5.00
N VAL A 151 -3.62 -3.48 5.57
CA VAL A 151 -4.97 -2.96 5.32
C VAL A 151 -4.85 -1.51 4.91
N CYS A 152 -5.40 -1.18 3.74
CA CYS A 152 -5.54 0.18 3.24
C CYS A 152 -7.03 0.52 3.23
N LEU A 153 -7.38 1.67 3.78
CA LEU A 153 -8.76 2.17 3.86
C LEU A 153 -8.78 3.63 3.45
N SER A 154 -9.56 3.95 2.44
CA SER A 154 -9.78 5.33 2.00
C SER A 154 -11.25 5.65 1.95
N ASP A 155 -11.60 6.86 2.35
CA ASP A 155 -12.96 7.38 2.27
C ASP A 155 -12.97 8.83 1.79
N CYS A 156 -14.14 9.28 1.35
CA CYS A 156 -14.36 10.63 0.90
C CYS A 156 -15.73 11.15 1.38
N ALA A 157 -15.69 12.15 2.23
CA ALA A 157 -16.87 12.88 2.68
C ALA A 157 -16.79 14.35 2.23
N LYS A 158 -17.81 14.83 1.52
CA LYS A 158 -17.89 16.22 1.03
C LYS A 158 -16.64 16.68 0.27
N ASN A 159 -16.11 15.82 -0.62
CA ASN A 159 -14.87 16.03 -1.38
C ASN A 159 -13.59 16.16 -0.52
N ASN A 160 -13.63 15.78 0.73
CA ASN A 160 -12.46 15.65 1.57
C ASN A 160 -12.08 14.17 1.70
N TYR A 161 -10.89 13.81 1.23
CA TYR A 161 -10.39 12.46 1.21
C TYR A 161 -9.54 12.19 2.44
N ILE A 162 -9.72 11.02 3.03
CA ILE A 162 -8.90 10.49 4.12
C ILE A 162 -8.45 9.11 3.70
N SER A 163 -7.19 8.80 3.92
CA SER A 163 -6.66 7.45 3.71
C SER A 163 -5.81 7.03 4.90
N ALA A 164 -5.92 5.76 5.26
CA ALA A 164 -5.10 5.14 6.28
C ALA A 164 -4.56 3.80 5.78
N ALA A 165 -3.34 3.49 6.16
CA ALA A 165 -2.75 2.17 5.97
C ALA A 165 -2.13 1.68 7.27
N ILE A 166 -2.32 0.40 7.56
CA ILE A 166 -1.63 -0.29 8.66
C ILE A 166 -1.02 -1.57 8.12
N ILE A 167 0.25 -1.79 8.41
CA ILE A 167 0.97 -3.02 8.06
C ILE A 167 1.55 -3.63 9.32
N ILE A 168 1.46 -4.95 9.43
CA ILE A 168 2.21 -5.75 10.39
C ILE A 168 3.14 -6.71 9.64
N GLN A 169 4.31 -6.96 10.22
CA GLN A 169 5.31 -7.86 9.66
C GLN A 169 5.99 -8.64 10.77
N THR A 170 6.32 -9.91 10.50
CA THR A 170 7.26 -10.63 11.34
C THR A 170 8.68 -10.11 11.09
N THR A 171 9.49 -10.04 12.15
CA THR A 171 10.93 -9.75 12.03
C THR A 171 11.70 -11.06 11.97
N PRO A 172 12.78 -11.15 11.16
CA PRO A 172 13.63 -12.33 11.13
C PRO A 172 14.18 -12.68 12.52
N ASN A 173 14.29 -13.95 12.81
CA ASN A 173 14.85 -14.45 14.06
C ASN A 173 16.39 -14.34 14.05
N GLU A 174 16.95 -13.73 15.09
CA GLU A 174 18.37 -13.89 15.42
C GLU A 174 18.64 -15.12 16.34
N ASN A 175 17.58 -15.68 16.97
CA ASN A 175 17.65 -16.88 17.83
C ASN A 175 16.40 -17.74 17.67
N GLU A 176 16.55 -19.06 17.57
CA GLU A 176 15.49 -20.05 17.26
C GLU A 176 14.49 -20.32 18.41
N ASP A 177 14.72 -19.80 19.62
CA ASP A 177 14.06 -20.30 20.85
C ASP A 177 12.60 -19.87 21.08
N ASN A 178 11.93 -19.09 20.18
CA ASN A 178 10.56 -18.62 20.41
C ASN A 178 9.73 -18.49 19.11
N LEU A 179 9.75 -19.48 18.23
CA LEU A 179 9.01 -19.47 16.96
C LEU A 179 7.49 -19.56 17.14
N ASP A 180 7.03 -20.34 18.11
CA ASP A 180 5.59 -20.62 18.30
C ASP A 180 4.82 -19.39 18.82
N ASP A 181 5.42 -18.60 19.71
CA ASP A 181 4.77 -17.41 20.29
C ASP A 181 4.65 -16.26 19.25
N ALA A 182 5.63 -16.09 18.37
CA ALA A 182 5.61 -15.06 17.33
C ALA A 182 4.54 -15.33 16.26
N SER A 183 4.34 -16.59 15.90
CA SER A 183 3.33 -17.01 14.92
C SER A 183 1.92 -16.78 15.44
N GLY A 184 1.63 -17.16 16.69
CA GLY A 184 0.32 -16.96 17.31
C GLY A 184 -0.08 -15.48 17.38
N VAL A 185 0.83 -14.63 17.87
CA VAL A 185 0.57 -13.18 17.97
C VAL A 185 0.40 -12.53 16.61
N PHE A 186 1.14 -12.97 15.58
CA PHE A 186 0.96 -12.46 14.21
C PHE A 186 -0.44 -12.81 13.67
N GLU A 187 -0.89 -14.05 13.84
CA GLU A 187 -2.21 -14.48 13.37
C GLU A 187 -3.35 -13.76 14.10
N GLU A 188 -3.25 -13.54 15.42
CA GLU A 188 -4.22 -12.73 16.18
C GLU A 188 -4.28 -11.29 15.66
N ALA A 189 -3.12 -10.65 15.47
CA ALA A 189 -3.05 -9.29 14.93
C ALA A 189 -3.61 -9.20 13.51
N LYS A 190 -3.38 -10.22 12.69
CA LYS A 190 -3.94 -10.35 11.34
C LYS A 190 -5.46 -10.47 11.36
N LEU A 191 -6.03 -11.30 12.23
CA LEU A 191 -7.48 -11.40 12.40
C LEU A 191 -8.11 -10.07 12.80
N PHE A 192 -7.46 -9.33 13.70
CA PHE A 192 -7.89 -7.98 14.06
C PHE A 192 -7.86 -7.03 12.87
N LEU A 193 -6.76 -6.98 12.10
CA LEU A 193 -6.66 -6.14 10.91
C LEU A 193 -7.73 -6.46 9.88
N ASN A 194 -8.00 -7.74 9.63
CA ASN A 194 -9.03 -8.15 8.67
C ASN A 194 -10.45 -7.82 9.14
N SER A 195 -10.68 -7.64 10.44
CA SER A 195 -11.97 -7.16 10.94
C SER A 195 -12.23 -5.69 10.57
N LEU A 196 -11.17 -4.87 10.41
CA LEU A 196 -11.28 -3.46 10.00
C LEU A 196 -11.74 -3.32 8.55
N LYS A 197 -11.48 -4.31 7.68
CA LYS A 197 -11.97 -4.29 6.28
C LYS A 197 -13.48 -4.49 6.17
N LYS A 198 -14.12 -5.00 7.23
CA LYS A 198 -15.54 -5.36 7.23
C LYS A 198 -16.43 -4.31 7.94
N SER A 199 -15.82 -3.32 8.58
CA SER A 199 -16.50 -2.23 9.29
C SER A 199 -16.68 -1.01 8.39
#